data_bb46a47a4f9b05abb8caa3cb0a21b247
#
_entry.id   bb46a47a4f9b05abb8caa3cb0a21b247
#
_cell.length_a   1.000
_cell.length_b   1.000
_cell.length_c   1.000
_cell.angle_alpha   90.00
_cell.angle_beta   90.00
_cell.angle_gamma   90.00
#
_symmetry.space_group_name_H-M   'P 1'
#
loop_
_entity.id
_entity.type
_entity.pdbx_description
1 polymer ?
#
loop_
_entity_poly.entity_id
_entity_poly.type
_entity_poly.pdbx_seq_one_letter_code
_entity_poly.pdbx_strand_id
1 'polypeptide(L)'
;KFDLSTILTTDNSDLFINSIGIVSSVTENDRPQPLGDRGYVWKIFSQEILTKEQILKLFLSYDYAVKQPWLAYPHYRPPEKCPSIVLHDRLYYLNGIECAASAMEMSAIAAHNAALLAYHRWNGHTDMIDQEDLYEKLKTEL
;
A
#
# COMPACT_ATOMS: atom_id res chain seq x y z
N LYS A 1 9.82 -25.73 17.17
CA LYS A 1 9.18 -25.38 15.89
C LYS A 1 8.52 -24.02 16.10
N PHE A 2 9.02 -22.95 15.49
CA PHE A 2 8.36 -21.64 15.54
C PHE A 2 7.16 -21.70 14.62
N ASP A 3 6.00 -21.40 15.16
CA ASP A 3 4.73 -21.28 14.41
C ASP A 3 4.45 -19.80 14.12
N LEU A 4 5.44 -19.12 13.51
CA LEU A 4 5.35 -17.71 13.16
C LEU A 4 5.13 -17.59 11.66
N SER A 5 4.03 -16.96 11.28
CA SER A 5 3.71 -16.67 9.88
C SER A 5 4.35 -15.37 9.39
N THR A 6 4.66 -14.44 10.30
CA THR A 6 5.21 -13.12 9.96
C THR A 6 6.13 -12.62 11.07
N ILE A 7 7.25 -12.03 10.68
CA ILE A 7 8.20 -11.33 11.55
C ILE A 7 8.38 -9.92 10.99
N LEU A 8 8.19 -8.91 11.82
CA LEU A 8 8.52 -7.52 11.55
C LEU A 8 9.77 -7.17 12.35
N THR A 9 10.69 -6.46 11.73
CA THR A 9 11.88 -5.98 12.42
C THR A 9 11.66 -4.56 12.94
N THR A 10 12.47 -4.16 13.91
CA THR A 10 12.56 -2.77 14.33
C THR A 10 13.38 -1.97 13.31
N ASP A 11 13.27 -0.64 13.34
CA ASP A 11 14.11 0.25 12.54
C ASP A 11 15.55 0.25 13.08
N ASN A 12 16.29 -0.78 12.71
CA ASN A 12 17.69 -0.98 13.09
C ASN A 12 18.52 -1.21 11.83
N SER A 13 19.49 -0.33 11.59
CA SER A 13 20.39 -0.37 10.43
C SER A 13 21.21 -1.65 10.31
N ASP A 14 21.42 -2.38 11.41
CA ASP A 14 22.17 -3.64 11.40
C ASP A 14 21.37 -4.82 10.85
N LEU A 15 20.07 -4.64 10.71
CA LEU A 15 19.18 -5.65 10.15
C LEU A 15 19.05 -5.46 8.63
N PHE A 16 19.35 -6.50 7.88
CA PHE A 16 19.28 -6.50 6.42
C PHE A 16 17.88 -6.80 5.87
N ILE A 17 16.90 -7.03 6.73
CA ILE A 17 15.48 -7.22 6.37
C ILE A 17 14.58 -6.32 7.21
N ASN A 18 13.47 -5.89 6.64
CA ASN A 18 12.42 -5.13 7.32
C ASN A 18 11.29 -6.03 7.79
N SER A 19 10.96 -7.03 6.99
CA SER A 19 9.96 -8.04 7.35
C SER A 19 10.13 -9.31 6.54
N ILE A 20 9.64 -10.40 7.12
CA ILE A 20 9.53 -11.70 6.46
C ILE A 20 8.20 -12.33 6.83
N GLY A 21 7.47 -12.85 5.85
CA GLY A 21 6.18 -13.47 6.08
C GLY A 21 5.82 -14.52 5.06
N ILE A 22 4.99 -15.47 5.47
CA ILE A 22 4.43 -16.49 4.58
C ILE A 22 3.30 -15.86 3.76
N VAL A 23 3.31 -16.09 2.46
CA VAL A 23 2.21 -15.70 1.57
C VAL A 23 1.15 -16.79 1.61
N SER A 24 -0.06 -16.40 2.02
CA SER A 24 -1.23 -17.29 2.00
C SER A 24 -1.98 -17.13 0.67
N SER A 25 -2.55 -18.22 0.16
CA SER A 25 -3.54 -18.13 -0.91
C SER A 25 -4.83 -17.50 -0.37
N VAL A 26 -5.55 -16.76 -1.22
CA VAL A 26 -6.88 -16.22 -0.90
C VAL A 26 -7.89 -17.38 -0.96
N THR A 27 -7.89 -18.23 0.05
CA THR A 27 -8.86 -19.30 0.26
C THR A 27 -9.54 -19.09 1.60
N GLU A 28 -10.71 -19.72 1.79
CA GLU A 28 -11.51 -19.59 3.02
C GLU A 28 -10.81 -20.01 4.33
N ASN A 29 -9.64 -20.61 4.23
CA ASN A 29 -8.80 -20.97 5.37
C ASN A 29 -7.69 -19.93 5.56
N ASP A 30 -7.81 -19.11 6.59
CA ASP A 30 -6.84 -18.06 6.98
C ASP A 30 -5.43 -18.58 7.36
N ARG A 31 -5.19 -19.85 7.22
CA ARG A 31 -3.89 -20.45 7.54
C ARG A 31 -3.02 -20.59 6.29
N PRO A 32 -1.74 -20.16 6.37
CA PRO A 32 -0.79 -20.41 5.30
C PRO A 32 -0.73 -21.90 4.99
N GLN A 33 -0.95 -22.26 3.73
CA GLN A 33 -0.87 -23.64 3.28
C GLN A 33 0.46 -23.84 2.54
N PRO A 34 1.14 -24.97 2.73
CA PRO A 34 2.31 -25.31 1.92
C PRO A 34 1.90 -25.52 0.48
N LEU A 35 2.76 -25.15 -0.45
CA LEU A 35 2.56 -25.37 -1.88
C LEU A 35 2.82 -26.83 -2.26
N GLY A 36 2.00 -27.76 -1.72
CA GLY A 36 2.21 -29.18 -1.80
C GLY A 36 3.53 -29.58 -1.14
N ASP A 37 4.31 -30.47 -1.77
CA ASP A 37 5.61 -30.92 -1.29
C ASP A 37 6.72 -29.86 -1.41
N ARG A 38 6.43 -28.70 -2.03
CA ARG A 38 7.42 -27.63 -2.30
C ARG A 38 7.61 -26.65 -1.15
N GLY A 39 6.89 -26.79 -0.03
CA GLY A 39 7.02 -25.91 1.13
C GLY A 39 6.18 -24.62 1.00
N TYR A 40 6.69 -23.51 1.51
CA TYR A 40 5.97 -22.25 1.61
C TYR A 40 6.56 -21.20 0.68
N VAL A 41 5.71 -20.25 0.23
CA VAL A 41 6.17 -19.03 -0.41
C VAL A 41 6.38 -17.97 0.67
N TRP A 42 7.60 -17.45 0.74
CA TRP A 42 7.97 -16.40 1.67
C TRP A 42 8.14 -15.06 0.95
N LYS A 43 7.60 -14.01 1.51
CA LYS A 43 7.80 -12.63 1.09
C LYS A 43 8.73 -11.93 2.06
N ILE A 44 9.79 -11.30 1.53
CA ILE A 44 10.77 -10.57 2.31
C ILE A 44 10.83 -9.15 1.80
N PHE A 45 10.73 -8.17 2.70
CA PHE A 45 11.07 -6.79 2.42
C PHE A 45 12.44 -6.44 2.99
N SER A 46 13.26 -5.77 2.20
CA SER A 46 14.59 -5.32 2.57
C SER A 46 14.89 -3.98 1.92
N GLN A 47 15.80 -3.19 2.49
CA GLN A 47 16.21 -1.91 1.91
C GLN A 47 17.02 -2.10 0.63
N GLU A 48 17.84 -3.17 0.59
CA GLU A 48 18.69 -3.51 -0.54
C GLU A 48 18.32 -4.89 -1.09
N ILE A 49 18.74 -5.15 -2.32
CA ILE A 49 18.56 -6.49 -2.92
C ILE A 49 19.41 -7.50 -2.15
N LEU A 50 18.77 -8.50 -1.58
CA LEU A 50 19.43 -9.52 -0.78
C LEU A 50 20.41 -10.34 -1.61
N THR A 51 21.59 -10.58 -1.05
CA THR A 51 22.57 -11.51 -1.60
C THR A 51 22.16 -12.96 -1.33
N LYS A 52 22.80 -13.92 -2.00
CA LYS A 52 22.57 -15.34 -1.76
C LYS A 52 22.92 -15.74 -0.32
N GLU A 53 24.02 -15.20 0.20
CA GLU A 53 24.49 -15.45 1.56
C GLU A 53 23.47 -14.93 2.60
N GLN A 54 22.87 -13.77 2.37
CA GLN A 54 21.84 -13.21 3.24
C GLN A 54 20.57 -14.08 3.23
N ILE A 55 20.15 -14.57 2.07
CA ILE A 55 19.00 -15.48 1.97
C ILE A 55 19.28 -16.78 2.71
N LEU A 56 20.49 -17.34 2.59
CA LEU A 56 20.89 -18.57 3.30
C LEU A 56 21.04 -18.38 4.81
N LYS A 57 21.14 -17.14 5.31
CA LYS A 57 21.03 -16.88 6.77
C LYS A 57 19.59 -16.99 7.27
N LEU A 58 18.60 -16.76 6.39
CA LEU A 58 17.19 -16.83 6.75
C LEU A 58 16.60 -18.24 6.54
N PHE A 59 17.08 -18.96 5.53
CA PHE A 59 16.55 -20.26 5.14
C PHE A 59 17.66 -21.30 5.03
N LEU A 60 17.37 -22.50 5.46
CA LEU A 60 18.29 -23.64 5.29
C LEU A 60 18.46 -23.99 3.80
N SER A 61 17.38 -23.91 3.05
CA SER A 61 17.36 -24.13 1.59
C SER A 61 16.17 -23.41 0.97
N TYR A 62 16.23 -23.17 -0.33
CA TYR A 62 15.14 -22.65 -1.13
C TYR A 62 15.28 -23.14 -2.57
N ASP A 63 14.17 -23.29 -3.27
CA ASP A 63 14.16 -23.74 -4.65
C ASP A 63 14.54 -22.62 -5.61
N TYR A 64 13.92 -21.45 -5.43
CA TYR A 64 14.23 -20.25 -6.22
C TYR A 64 13.89 -18.98 -5.43
N ALA A 65 14.45 -17.86 -5.85
CA ALA A 65 14.15 -16.55 -5.29
C ALA A 65 13.95 -15.53 -6.44
N VAL A 66 12.81 -14.84 -6.40
CA VAL A 66 12.54 -13.70 -7.28
C VAL A 66 12.91 -12.44 -6.52
N LYS A 67 13.64 -11.52 -7.16
CA LYS A 67 14.06 -10.25 -6.59
C LYS A 67 13.46 -9.13 -7.44
N GLN A 68 12.65 -8.30 -6.80
CA GLN A 68 11.96 -7.19 -7.46
C GLN A 68 12.32 -5.88 -6.77
N PRO A 69 13.23 -5.06 -7.33
CA PRO A 69 13.48 -3.72 -6.81
C PRO A 69 12.30 -2.81 -7.14
N TRP A 70 11.81 -2.10 -6.15
CA TRP A 70 10.81 -1.04 -6.33
C TRP A 70 10.91 0.01 -5.21
N LEU A 71 10.41 1.20 -5.49
CA LEU A 71 10.17 2.21 -4.47
C LEU A 71 8.79 1.98 -3.87
N ALA A 72 8.72 1.70 -2.55
CA ALA A 72 7.48 1.31 -1.89
C ALA A 72 6.51 2.48 -1.72
N TYR A 73 6.95 3.56 -1.05
CA TYR A 73 6.12 4.73 -0.73
C TYR A 73 6.90 6.03 -0.94
N PRO A 74 6.21 7.12 -1.32
CA PRO A 74 6.80 8.45 -1.25
C PRO A 74 7.10 8.82 0.21
N HIS A 75 8.24 9.48 0.44
CA HIS A 75 8.54 10.09 1.74
C HIS A 75 7.97 11.50 1.78
N TYR A 76 6.82 11.65 2.42
CA TYR A 76 6.22 12.96 2.64
C TYR A 76 6.87 13.63 3.85
N ARG A 77 7.23 14.91 3.69
CA ARG A 77 7.82 15.75 4.74
C ARG A 77 6.85 16.88 5.07
N PRO A 78 6.12 16.83 6.17
CA PRO A 78 5.28 17.95 6.57
C PRO A 78 6.10 19.24 6.71
N PRO A 79 5.62 20.41 6.22
CA PRO A 79 4.27 20.70 5.74
C PRO A 79 4.09 20.61 4.21
N GLU A 80 4.58 19.56 3.56
CA GLU A 80 4.32 19.36 2.13
C GLU A 80 2.81 19.36 1.84
N LYS A 81 2.44 20.05 0.77
CA LYS A 81 1.04 20.05 0.32
C LYS A 81 0.76 18.77 -0.45
N CYS A 82 -0.32 18.10 -0.10
CA CYS A 82 -0.81 16.97 -0.88
C CYS A 82 -1.18 17.43 -2.31
N PRO A 83 -0.91 16.60 -3.33
CA PRO A 83 -1.33 16.91 -4.68
C PRO A 83 -2.86 17.00 -4.77
N SER A 84 -3.35 17.86 -5.65
CA SER A 84 -4.79 17.96 -5.90
C SER A 84 -5.31 16.67 -6.54
N ILE A 85 -6.48 16.21 -6.07
CA ILE A 85 -7.17 15.06 -6.68
C ILE A 85 -7.86 15.49 -7.98
N VAL A 86 -8.41 16.69 -8.02
CA VAL A 86 -9.00 17.28 -9.24
C VAL A 86 -7.94 18.15 -9.90
N LEU A 87 -7.42 17.70 -11.04
CA LEU A 87 -6.40 18.43 -11.80
C LEU A 87 -7.00 19.35 -12.85
N HIS A 88 -8.16 18.98 -13.39
CA HIS A 88 -8.93 19.73 -14.38
C HIS A 88 -10.36 19.24 -14.38
N ASP A 89 -11.30 19.93 -15.03
CA ASP A 89 -12.73 19.62 -15.06
C ASP A 89 -13.07 18.16 -15.39
N ARG A 90 -12.21 17.46 -16.10
CA ARG A 90 -12.40 16.06 -16.52
C ARG A 90 -11.19 15.20 -16.26
N LEU A 91 -10.27 15.65 -15.39
CA LEU A 91 -9.03 14.94 -15.08
C LEU A 91 -8.87 14.81 -13.58
N TYR A 92 -8.83 13.57 -13.13
CA TYR A 92 -8.68 13.22 -11.71
C TYR A 92 -7.40 12.44 -11.48
N TYR A 93 -6.68 12.77 -10.41
CA TYR A 93 -5.49 12.08 -9.96
C TYR A 93 -5.79 11.32 -8.66
N LEU A 94 -6.17 10.05 -8.80
CA LEU A 94 -6.64 9.24 -7.67
C LEU A 94 -5.56 9.01 -6.61
N ASN A 95 -4.30 8.86 -7.03
CA ASN A 95 -3.19 8.62 -6.11
C ASN A 95 -2.83 9.83 -5.24
N GLY A 96 -3.44 10.98 -5.46
CA GLY A 96 -3.28 12.13 -4.56
C GLY A 96 -3.63 11.81 -3.11
N ILE A 97 -4.52 10.83 -2.87
CA ILE A 97 -4.91 10.39 -1.53
C ILE A 97 -3.80 9.66 -0.78
N GLU A 98 -2.77 9.14 -1.46
CA GLU A 98 -1.62 8.49 -0.81
C GLU A 98 -0.86 9.43 0.13
N CYS A 99 -0.98 10.73 -0.08
CA CYS A 99 -0.45 11.74 0.83
C CYS A 99 -1.05 11.63 2.25
N ALA A 100 -2.28 11.17 2.37
CA ALA A 100 -2.96 10.94 3.64
C ALA A 100 -2.69 9.52 4.18
N ALA A 101 -2.82 8.52 3.32
CA ALA A 101 -2.54 7.13 3.66
C ALA A 101 -2.37 6.27 2.39
N SER A 102 -1.33 5.44 2.39
CA SER A 102 -1.02 4.50 1.30
C SER A 102 -1.63 3.13 1.61
N ALA A 103 -2.89 2.92 1.23
CA ALA A 103 -3.63 1.68 1.46
C ALA A 103 -4.61 1.40 0.31
N MET A 104 -4.90 0.13 0.06
CA MET A 104 -5.86 -0.28 -0.98
C MET A 104 -7.26 0.30 -0.74
N GLU A 105 -7.69 0.37 0.51
CA GLU A 105 -8.96 0.97 0.93
C GLU A 105 -9.02 2.45 0.56
N MET A 106 -7.93 3.19 0.73
CA MET A 106 -7.84 4.60 0.36
C MET A 106 -7.92 4.76 -1.16
N SER A 107 -7.28 3.89 -1.92
CA SER A 107 -7.39 3.88 -3.39
C SER A 107 -8.82 3.58 -3.85
N ALA A 108 -9.53 2.67 -3.18
CA ALA A 108 -10.93 2.37 -3.47
C ALA A 108 -11.85 3.57 -3.14
N ILE A 109 -11.62 4.26 -2.02
CA ILE A 109 -12.34 5.50 -1.66
C ILE A 109 -12.10 6.58 -2.70
N ALA A 110 -10.83 6.80 -3.11
CA ALA A 110 -10.49 7.78 -4.13
C ALA A 110 -11.18 7.48 -5.47
N ALA A 111 -11.19 6.21 -5.88
CA ALA A 111 -11.84 5.76 -7.11
C ALA A 111 -13.36 5.99 -7.06
N HIS A 112 -14.00 5.65 -5.93
CA HIS A 112 -15.42 5.89 -5.72
C HIS A 112 -15.77 7.38 -5.78
N ASN A 113 -15.02 8.24 -5.09
CA ASN A 113 -15.23 9.67 -5.09
C ASN A 113 -15.04 10.28 -6.49
N ALA A 114 -13.99 9.87 -7.22
CA ALA A 114 -13.78 10.34 -8.59
C ALA A 114 -14.92 9.91 -9.53
N ALA A 115 -15.45 8.71 -9.36
CA ALA A 115 -16.61 8.24 -10.13
C ALA A 115 -17.86 9.10 -9.84
N LEU A 116 -18.13 9.44 -8.57
CA LEU A 116 -19.21 10.32 -8.18
C LEU A 116 -19.04 11.73 -8.76
N LEU A 117 -17.84 12.31 -8.66
CA LEU A 117 -17.54 13.62 -9.25
C LEU A 117 -17.76 13.61 -10.75
N ALA A 118 -17.29 12.59 -11.46
CA ALA A 118 -17.50 12.46 -12.90
C ALA A 118 -18.99 12.32 -13.25
N TYR A 119 -19.72 11.50 -12.49
CA TYR A 119 -21.17 11.33 -12.67
C TYR A 119 -21.94 12.62 -12.45
N HIS A 120 -21.67 13.36 -11.38
CA HIS A 120 -22.34 14.63 -11.10
C HIS A 120 -22.05 15.68 -12.18
N ARG A 121 -20.79 15.81 -12.59
CA ARG A 121 -20.42 16.72 -13.70
C ARG A 121 -21.11 16.35 -15.00
N TRP A 122 -21.18 15.06 -15.32
CA TRP A 122 -21.85 14.58 -16.52
C TRP A 122 -23.34 14.93 -16.53
N ASN A 123 -24.01 14.90 -15.38
CA ASN A 123 -25.42 15.18 -15.23
C ASN A 123 -25.73 16.67 -14.89
N GLY A 124 -24.72 17.53 -14.86
CA GLY A 124 -24.88 18.95 -14.57
C GLY A 124 -25.20 19.28 -13.10
N HIS A 125 -24.96 18.35 -12.18
CA HIS A 125 -25.14 18.53 -10.73
C HIS A 125 -23.92 19.23 -10.12
N THR A 126 -23.66 20.48 -10.49
CA THR A 126 -22.43 21.20 -10.07
C THR A 126 -22.44 21.62 -8.61
N ASP A 127 -23.60 21.75 -8.00
CA ASP A 127 -23.80 21.99 -6.57
C ASP A 127 -23.28 20.85 -5.68
N MET A 128 -23.12 19.67 -6.25
CA MET A 128 -22.60 18.48 -5.57
C MET A 128 -21.08 18.30 -5.73
N ILE A 129 -20.39 19.18 -6.44
CA ILE A 129 -18.99 18.97 -6.84
C ILE A 129 -18.05 20.00 -6.22
N ASP A 130 -18.26 21.27 -6.50
CA ASP A 130 -17.33 22.35 -6.17
C ASP A 130 -17.88 23.19 -5.02
N GLN A 131 -17.90 22.64 -3.81
CA GLN A 131 -18.25 23.40 -2.61
C GLN A 131 -17.03 24.21 -2.19
N GLU A 132 -16.90 25.44 -2.70
CA GLU A 132 -15.81 26.36 -2.34
C GLU A 132 -15.73 26.61 -0.82
N ASP A 133 -16.85 26.49 -0.11
CA ASP A 133 -16.97 26.77 1.32
C ASP A 133 -16.86 25.52 2.22
N LEU A 134 -16.53 24.33 1.67
CA LEU A 134 -16.54 23.10 2.47
C LEU A 134 -15.57 23.18 3.65
N TYR A 135 -14.40 23.77 3.44
CA TYR A 135 -13.39 23.96 4.49
C TYR A 135 -13.87 24.89 5.61
N GLU A 136 -14.55 25.97 5.27
CA GLU A 136 -15.11 26.89 6.26
C GLU A 136 -16.31 26.28 6.99
N LYS A 137 -17.16 25.52 6.29
CA LYS A 137 -18.25 24.75 6.91
C LYS A 137 -17.76 23.71 7.90
N LEU A 138 -16.74 22.96 7.55
CA LEU A 138 -16.15 21.95 8.46
C LEU A 138 -15.53 22.57 9.71
N LYS A 139 -14.98 23.78 9.63
CA LYS A 139 -14.47 24.50 10.81
C LYS A 139 -15.56 24.96 11.76
N THR A 140 -16.77 25.22 11.27
CA THR A 140 -17.89 25.67 12.08
C THR A 140 -18.67 24.53 12.72
N GLU A 141 -18.48 23.30 12.26
CA GLU A 141 -19.13 22.09 12.79
C GLU A 141 -18.26 21.30 13.78
N LEU A 142 -16.98 21.67 13.98
CA LEU A 142 -16.04 21.12 14.98
C LEU A 142 -15.90 22.05 16.16
#